data_5b2f879f7cf6e2f82dc8701c7c8ec18f
#
_entry.id   5b2f879f7cf6e2f82dc8701c7c8ec18f
#
_cell.length_a   1.000
_cell.length_b   1.000
_cell.length_c   1.000
_cell.angle_alpha   90.00
_cell.angle_beta   90.00
_cell.angle_gamma   90.00
#
_symmetry.space_group_name_H-M   'P 1'
#
loop_
_entity.id
_entity.type
_entity.pdbx_description
1 polymer ?
#
loop_
_entity_poly.entity_id
_entity_poly.type
_entity_poly.pdbx_seq_one_letter_code
_entity_poly.pdbx_strand_id
1 'polypeptide(L)'
;DNIDVPTATRKGILVMNTPGGNTLSAAEHTMALILAMSRNVVPACNSLKGGIWEKKKYMGNQLNNKVLGIIGLGRIGMAVARMAKGFNMNIMGYDPLAAPPDAEKIGVRICKDLDEIFKQSDYISVHVPKNEQTLNMIGAEQIKVMKPSVRLINCARGGIINEDALYEALAARRIAGAALDVFPKEPPEDKRFTIFENCIVTPHLGASTEEAQVEVAVEAAQILVDAIKGGPVRNALNAPSTMGAAPAIVTQYAELARRIGAMLSTIAPGQIQKVQVRYRGSIAEMPVESVSLGFLIGLLQKHFEMPLNMVNTSVLAKERGISIDETKNAEVKDVASSFSARVVTDKVTRTVTGSVFGGTRLRIIEIDGFNIEVTPQGSVIVIFNDDKPGVIGSVGTVCGRYNINICTMGVGQKPAEQKAMLAVSLDKEPDEKAVDELGKLDFVNEIYVCKLN
;
A
#
# COMPACT_ATOMS: atom_id res chain seq x y z
N ASP A 1 7.53 12.04 -5.18
CA ASP A 1 7.83 13.27 -4.40
C ASP A 1 7.02 14.48 -4.92
N ASN A 2 6.49 14.45 -6.15
CA ASN A 2 5.75 15.54 -6.78
C ASN A 2 4.26 15.22 -7.01
N ILE A 3 3.76 14.11 -6.47
CA ILE A 3 2.34 13.73 -6.50
C ILE A 3 1.79 13.80 -5.09
N ASP A 4 0.66 14.49 -4.91
CA ASP A 4 -0.13 14.44 -3.67
C ASP A 4 -0.87 13.10 -3.58
N VAL A 5 -0.17 12.10 -3.03
CA VAL A 5 -0.70 10.74 -2.86
C VAL A 5 -1.95 10.71 -1.99
N PRO A 6 -2.04 11.43 -0.85
CA PRO A 6 -3.26 11.51 -0.05
C PRO A 6 -4.48 11.99 -0.85
N THR A 7 -4.33 13.09 -1.61
CA THR A 7 -5.44 13.60 -2.45
C THR A 7 -5.78 12.64 -3.59
N ALA A 8 -4.78 12.05 -4.26
CA ALA A 8 -5.00 11.03 -5.28
C ALA A 8 -5.77 9.83 -4.70
N THR A 9 -5.39 9.37 -3.51
CA THR A 9 -6.06 8.26 -2.81
C THR A 9 -7.52 8.56 -2.53
N ARG A 10 -7.84 9.74 -1.97
CA ARG A 10 -9.23 10.14 -1.73
C ARG A 10 -10.07 10.17 -3.01
N LYS A 11 -9.46 10.56 -4.12
CA LYS A 11 -10.12 10.57 -5.45
C LYS A 11 -10.19 9.19 -6.11
N GLY A 12 -9.65 8.15 -5.49
CA GLY A 12 -9.61 6.79 -6.04
C GLY A 12 -8.64 6.63 -7.20
N ILE A 13 -7.64 7.51 -7.31
CA ILE A 13 -6.63 7.48 -8.36
C ILE A 13 -5.46 6.61 -7.88
N LEU A 14 -5.15 5.57 -8.63
CA LEU A 14 -4.01 4.69 -8.39
C LEU A 14 -2.69 5.43 -8.68
N VAL A 15 -1.78 5.43 -7.72
CA VAL A 15 -0.43 6.00 -7.85
C VAL A 15 0.60 4.89 -7.81
N MET A 16 1.42 4.82 -8.85
CA MET A 16 2.50 3.83 -8.99
C MET A 16 3.82 4.54 -9.25
N ASN A 17 4.93 3.91 -8.88
CA ASN A 17 6.28 4.42 -9.16
C ASN A 17 7.15 3.37 -9.86
N THR A 18 8.32 3.80 -10.32
CA THR A 18 9.33 2.99 -11.01
C THR A 18 10.62 2.97 -10.20
N PRO A 19 10.69 2.20 -9.10
CA PRO A 19 11.82 2.29 -8.17
C PRO A 19 13.10 1.60 -8.65
N GLY A 20 13.09 0.96 -9.82
CA GLY A 20 14.20 0.16 -10.34
C GLY A 20 15.08 0.86 -11.35
N GLY A 21 14.50 1.66 -12.23
CA GLY A 21 15.14 2.15 -13.46
C GLY A 21 16.30 3.14 -13.28
N ASN A 22 16.50 3.70 -12.08
CA ASN A 22 17.62 4.61 -11.82
C ASN A 22 18.68 4.04 -10.84
N THR A 23 18.62 2.74 -10.55
CA THR A 23 19.47 2.15 -9.50
C THR A 23 20.95 2.28 -9.80
N LEU A 24 21.38 1.92 -11.03
CA LEU A 24 22.78 2.00 -11.44
C LEU A 24 23.26 3.45 -11.52
N SER A 25 22.49 4.31 -12.13
CA SER A 25 22.85 5.73 -12.31
C SER A 25 23.08 6.41 -10.95
N ALA A 26 22.17 6.19 -9.97
CA ALA A 26 22.33 6.74 -8.61
C ALA A 26 23.57 6.14 -7.89
N ALA A 27 23.84 4.87 -8.07
CA ALA A 27 25.01 4.23 -7.49
C ALA A 27 26.32 4.74 -8.10
N GLU A 28 26.39 4.88 -9.43
CA GLU A 28 27.53 5.44 -10.14
C GLU A 28 27.77 6.90 -9.78
N HIS A 29 26.71 7.71 -9.69
CA HIS A 29 26.82 9.09 -9.23
C HIS A 29 27.36 9.19 -7.80
N THR A 30 26.89 8.32 -6.90
CA THR A 30 27.42 8.21 -5.53
C THR A 30 28.92 7.91 -5.53
N MET A 31 29.36 6.93 -6.34
CA MET A 31 30.77 6.58 -6.46
C MET A 31 31.59 7.70 -7.11
N ALA A 32 31.03 8.40 -8.10
CA ALA A 32 31.67 9.56 -8.71
C ALA A 32 31.92 10.66 -7.69
N LEU A 33 30.95 10.97 -6.84
CA LEU A 33 31.11 11.94 -5.74
C LEU A 33 32.14 11.48 -4.70
N ILE A 34 32.15 10.21 -4.30
CA ILE A 34 33.17 9.64 -3.40
C ILE A 34 34.57 9.81 -4.01
N LEU A 35 34.77 9.48 -5.28
CA LEU A 35 36.05 9.61 -5.99
C LEU A 35 36.45 11.10 -6.14
N ALA A 36 35.50 11.96 -6.52
CA ALA A 36 35.76 13.38 -6.70
C ALA A 36 36.21 14.06 -5.39
N MET A 37 35.55 13.70 -4.25
CA MET A 37 35.95 14.17 -2.93
C MET A 37 37.30 13.61 -2.50
N SER A 38 37.55 12.32 -2.74
CA SER A 38 38.79 11.66 -2.34
C SER A 38 40.02 12.28 -3.00
N ARG A 39 39.85 12.79 -4.20
CA ARG A 39 40.94 13.33 -5.04
C ARG A 39 40.88 14.84 -5.21
N ASN A 40 39.97 15.54 -4.50
CA ASN A 40 39.77 16.98 -4.59
C ASN A 40 39.56 17.48 -6.04
N VAL A 41 38.85 16.68 -6.87
CA VAL A 41 38.74 16.91 -8.33
C VAL A 41 38.09 18.26 -8.63
N VAL A 42 36.96 18.57 -7.98
CA VAL A 42 36.18 19.78 -8.23
C VAL A 42 36.98 21.07 -7.86
N PRO A 43 37.50 21.24 -6.63
CA PRO A 43 38.24 22.43 -6.28
C PRO A 43 39.56 22.54 -7.08
N ALA A 44 40.25 21.45 -7.39
CA ALA A 44 41.45 21.48 -8.20
C ALA A 44 41.16 21.92 -9.65
N CYS A 45 40.07 21.44 -10.24
CA CYS A 45 39.62 21.85 -11.57
C CYS A 45 39.27 23.35 -11.60
N ASN A 46 38.54 23.83 -10.60
CA ASN A 46 38.15 25.23 -10.51
C ASN A 46 39.38 26.14 -10.34
N SER A 47 40.33 25.75 -9.50
CA SER A 47 41.60 26.49 -9.31
C SER A 47 42.36 26.63 -10.60
N LEU A 48 42.54 25.51 -11.35
CA LEU A 48 43.26 25.54 -12.61
C LEU A 48 42.54 26.35 -13.73
N LYS A 49 41.21 26.26 -13.78
CA LYS A 49 40.39 27.10 -14.67
C LYS A 49 40.52 28.60 -14.33
N GLY A 50 40.74 28.92 -13.05
CA GLY A 50 41.07 30.25 -12.58
C GLY A 50 42.53 30.68 -12.80
N GLY A 51 43.33 29.85 -13.49
CA GLY A 51 44.72 30.13 -13.80
C GLY A 51 45.71 29.85 -12.66
N ILE A 52 45.28 29.17 -11.58
CA ILE A 52 46.10 28.93 -10.40
C ILE A 52 46.57 27.47 -10.36
N TRP A 53 47.91 27.26 -10.27
CA TRP A 53 48.53 25.93 -10.20
C TRP A 53 48.96 25.61 -8.76
N GLU A 54 48.12 24.88 -8.01
CA GLU A 54 48.36 24.59 -6.56
C GLU A 54 48.41 23.06 -6.28
N LYS A 55 49.30 22.32 -6.95
CA LYS A 55 49.37 20.86 -6.83
C LYS A 55 49.43 20.32 -5.41
N LYS A 56 50.17 21.01 -4.49
CA LYS A 56 50.34 20.56 -3.12
C LYS A 56 49.07 20.74 -2.26
N LYS A 57 48.24 21.73 -2.58
CA LYS A 57 46.98 22.03 -1.87
C LYS A 57 45.93 20.89 -2.05
N TYR A 58 45.93 20.29 -3.21
CA TYR A 58 44.92 19.28 -3.57
C TYR A 58 45.39 17.82 -3.45
N MET A 59 46.30 17.56 -2.49
CA MET A 59 46.70 16.18 -2.18
C MET A 59 45.51 15.39 -1.66
N GLY A 60 45.13 14.29 -2.33
CA GLY A 60 44.00 13.46 -2.01
C GLY A 60 44.35 12.15 -1.29
N ASN A 61 43.35 11.29 -1.16
CA ASN A 61 43.46 9.97 -0.55
C ASN A 61 43.10 8.87 -1.56
N GLN A 62 43.65 7.67 -1.36
CA GLN A 62 43.19 6.45 -2.04
C GLN A 62 41.96 5.87 -1.31
N LEU A 63 41.10 5.16 -2.04
CA LEU A 63 39.97 4.42 -1.45
C LEU A 63 40.35 3.04 -0.91
N ASN A 64 41.51 2.51 -1.37
CA ASN A 64 42.01 1.21 -0.95
C ASN A 64 42.12 1.11 0.59
N ASN A 65 41.53 0.06 1.15
CA ASN A 65 41.44 -0.21 2.60
C ASN A 65 40.66 0.84 3.42
N LYS A 66 40.00 1.83 2.80
CA LYS A 66 39.11 2.74 3.51
C LYS A 66 37.78 2.10 3.85
N VAL A 67 37.19 2.51 4.93
CA VAL A 67 35.89 2.02 5.41
C VAL A 67 34.78 2.88 4.81
N LEU A 68 33.87 2.25 4.05
CA LEU A 68 32.63 2.86 3.59
C LEU A 68 31.47 2.33 4.43
N GLY A 69 30.83 3.22 5.19
CA GLY A 69 29.57 2.96 5.87
C GLY A 69 28.39 3.25 4.94
N ILE A 70 27.52 2.28 4.75
CA ILE A 70 26.32 2.41 3.93
C ILE A 70 25.10 2.32 4.85
N ILE A 71 24.28 3.38 4.87
CA ILE A 71 23.01 3.42 5.61
C ILE A 71 21.87 3.22 4.62
N GLY A 72 21.21 2.08 4.68
CA GLY A 72 20.24 1.60 3.71
C GLY A 72 20.87 0.64 2.68
N LEU A 73 20.59 -0.66 2.83
CA LEU A 73 21.08 -1.73 1.96
C LEU A 73 20.01 -2.16 0.92
N GLY A 74 19.18 -1.21 0.49
CA GLY A 74 18.28 -1.40 -0.63
C GLY A 74 19.02 -1.54 -1.98
N ARG A 75 18.29 -1.42 -3.09
CA ARG A 75 18.85 -1.59 -4.45
C ARG A 75 20.09 -0.74 -4.71
N ILE A 76 20.02 0.57 -4.40
CA ILE A 76 21.13 1.51 -4.64
C ILE A 76 22.29 1.24 -3.67
N GLY A 77 22.04 1.10 -2.37
CA GLY A 77 23.09 0.81 -1.38
C GLY A 77 23.86 -0.48 -1.68
N MET A 78 23.16 -1.52 -2.13
CA MET A 78 23.81 -2.78 -2.57
C MET A 78 24.62 -2.60 -3.85
N ALA A 79 24.19 -1.77 -4.80
CA ALA A 79 24.96 -1.47 -6.01
C ALA A 79 26.22 -0.67 -5.67
N VAL A 80 26.12 0.33 -4.79
CA VAL A 80 27.28 1.09 -4.28
C VAL A 80 28.25 0.15 -3.55
N ALA A 81 27.75 -0.77 -2.72
CA ALA A 81 28.61 -1.74 -2.04
C ALA A 81 29.41 -2.60 -3.03
N ARG A 82 28.78 -3.12 -4.09
CA ARG A 82 29.46 -3.90 -5.14
C ARG A 82 30.52 -3.08 -5.85
N MET A 83 30.22 -1.85 -6.24
CA MET A 83 31.18 -0.95 -6.92
C MET A 83 32.36 -0.60 -5.99
N ALA A 84 32.10 -0.27 -4.73
CA ALA A 84 33.13 0.06 -3.75
C ALA A 84 34.08 -1.09 -3.44
N LYS A 85 33.61 -2.34 -3.52
CA LYS A 85 34.49 -3.54 -3.42
C LYS A 85 35.50 -3.56 -4.57
N GLY A 86 35.16 -3.11 -5.76
CA GLY A 86 36.13 -2.97 -6.87
C GLY A 86 37.26 -2.00 -6.59
N PHE A 87 37.11 -1.08 -5.65
CA PHE A 87 38.13 -0.18 -5.12
C PHE A 87 38.84 -0.70 -3.87
N ASN A 88 38.64 -1.97 -3.50
CA ASN A 88 39.17 -2.60 -2.28
C ASN A 88 38.78 -1.86 -0.99
N MET A 89 37.60 -1.27 -0.94
CA MET A 89 37.06 -0.69 0.29
C MET A 89 36.55 -1.77 1.24
N ASN A 90 36.64 -1.51 2.54
CA ASN A 90 35.97 -2.28 3.59
C ASN A 90 34.55 -1.73 3.74
N ILE A 91 33.51 -2.56 3.53
CA ILE A 91 32.13 -2.11 3.52
C ILE A 91 31.45 -2.49 4.85
N MET A 92 30.87 -1.51 5.50
CA MET A 92 29.96 -1.64 6.64
C MET A 92 28.58 -1.23 6.22
N GLY A 93 27.56 -1.99 6.59
CA GLY A 93 26.19 -1.68 6.21
C GLY A 93 25.22 -1.78 7.37
N TYR A 94 24.24 -0.89 7.38
CA TYR A 94 23.11 -0.92 8.30
C TYR A 94 21.81 -0.70 7.52
N ASP A 95 20.80 -1.52 7.80
CA ASP A 95 19.46 -1.33 7.26
C ASP A 95 18.43 -1.42 8.39
N PRO A 96 17.53 -0.42 8.55
CA PRO A 96 16.55 -0.41 9.63
C PRO A 96 15.49 -1.51 9.53
N LEU A 97 15.27 -2.07 8.34
CA LEU A 97 14.26 -3.12 8.13
C LEU A 97 14.90 -4.51 8.26
N ALA A 98 15.77 -4.86 7.37
CA ALA A 98 16.58 -6.07 7.40
C ALA A 98 17.62 -6.01 6.28
N ALA A 99 18.85 -6.40 6.57
CA ALA A 99 19.88 -6.50 5.55
C ALA A 99 19.51 -7.61 4.53
N PRO A 100 19.70 -7.37 3.22
CA PRO A 100 19.46 -8.39 2.21
C PRO A 100 20.36 -9.61 2.44
N PRO A 101 19.87 -10.86 2.22
CA PRO A 101 20.65 -12.10 2.42
C PRO A 101 21.96 -12.14 1.61
N ASP A 102 22.05 -11.38 0.54
CA ASP A 102 23.24 -11.33 -0.32
C ASP A 102 24.27 -10.29 0.12
N ALA A 103 23.98 -9.45 1.11
CA ALA A 103 24.90 -8.39 1.55
C ALA A 103 26.22 -8.97 2.09
N GLU A 104 26.16 -9.97 2.95
CA GLU A 104 27.36 -10.63 3.49
C GLU A 104 28.15 -11.39 2.41
N LYS A 105 27.46 -12.00 1.42
CA LYS A 105 28.10 -12.71 0.30
C LYS A 105 28.99 -11.81 -0.56
N ILE A 106 28.63 -10.54 -0.70
CA ILE A 106 29.45 -9.56 -1.40
C ILE A 106 30.48 -8.87 -0.49
N GLY A 107 30.60 -9.32 0.77
CA GLY A 107 31.56 -8.85 1.73
C GLY A 107 31.17 -7.54 2.45
N VAL A 108 29.88 -7.29 2.64
CA VAL A 108 29.38 -6.23 3.51
C VAL A 108 29.33 -6.77 4.95
N ARG A 109 29.99 -6.10 5.87
CA ARG A 109 29.83 -6.37 7.32
C ARG A 109 28.55 -5.68 7.81
N ILE A 110 27.58 -6.46 8.23
CA ILE A 110 26.31 -5.92 8.75
C ILE A 110 26.53 -5.41 10.17
N CYS A 111 26.17 -4.16 10.42
CA CYS A 111 26.22 -3.49 11.71
C CYS A 111 24.92 -3.66 12.47
N LYS A 112 25.00 -3.80 13.79
CA LYS A 112 23.81 -3.92 14.65
C LYS A 112 23.15 -2.58 14.91
N ASP A 113 23.94 -1.51 14.91
CA ASP A 113 23.47 -0.14 15.14
C ASP A 113 24.23 0.86 14.26
N LEU A 114 23.68 2.07 14.16
CA LEU A 114 24.27 3.19 13.41
C LEU A 114 25.56 3.72 14.04
N ASP A 115 25.76 3.56 15.34
CA ASP A 115 26.92 4.03 16.07
C ASP A 115 28.21 3.39 15.56
N GLU A 116 28.14 2.10 15.18
CA GLU A 116 29.29 1.43 14.57
C GLU A 116 29.69 2.11 13.25
N ILE A 117 28.70 2.46 12.41
CA ILE A 117 28.92 3.15 11.14
C ILE A 117 29.56 4.51 11.40
N PHE A 118 29.00 5.30 12.32
CA PHE A 118 29.47 6.67 12.59
C PHE A 118 30.90 6.68 13.12
N LYS A 119 31.24 5.78 14.01
CA LYS A 119 32.59 5.76 14.66
C LYS A 119 33.69 5.20 13.77
N GLN A 120 33.39 4.25 12.86
CA GLN A 120 34.40 3.50 12.15
C GLN A 120 34.58 3.89 10.68
N SER A 121 33.64 4.61 10.09
CA SER A 121 33.69 4.92 8.65
C SER A 121 34.63 6.07 8.31
N ASP A 122 35.26 5.98 7.14
CA ASP A 122 36.00 7.04 6.49
C ASP A 122 35.10 7.78 5.47
N TYR A 123 34.10 7.08 4.95
CA TYR A 123 33.04 7.60 4.09
C TYR A 123 31.70 7.05 4.59
N ILE A 124 30.67 7.89 4.61
CA ILE A 124 29.30 7.43 4.94
C ILE A 124 28.37 7.88 3.81
N SER A 125 27.69 6.91 3.22
CA SER A 125 26.69 7.17 2.17
C SER A 125 25.31 6.72 2.63
N VAL A 126 24.30 7.60 2.44
CA VAL A 126 22.92 7.33 2.85
C VAL A 126 22.06 6.94 1.64
N HIS A 127 21.28 5.86 1.79
CA HIS A 127 20.41 5.30 0.76
C HIS A 127 19.05 4.85 1.34
N VAL A 128 18.56 5.58 2.35
CA VAL A 128 17.26 5.36 2.97
C VAL A 128 16.20 6.33 2.43
N PRO A 129 14.91 5.96 2.44
CA PRO A 129 13.83 6.91 2.13
C PRO A 129 13.70 7.98 3.22
N LYS A 130 13.17 9.15 2.87
CA LYS A 130 12.82 10.19 3.83
C LYS A 130 11.48 9.86 4.50
N ASN A 131 11.50 9.71 5.81
CA ASN A 131 10.33 9.53 6.67
C ASN A 131 10.60 10.10 8.06
N GLU A 132 9.68 9.96 9.01
CA GLU A 132 9.83 10.47 10.38
C GLU A 132 11.06 9.92 11.11
N GLN A 133 11.46 8.66 10.84
CA GLN A 133 12.61 8.02 11.48
C GLN A 133 13.94 8.40 10.86
N THR A 134 13.94 8.78 9.58
CA THR A 134 15.16 9.11 8.82
C THR A 134 15.39 10.61 8.66
N LEU A 135 14.38 11.43 8.99
CA LEU A 135 14.51 12.89 9.00
C LEU A 135 15.53 13.32 10.07
N ASN A 136 16.54 14.09 9.65
CA ASN A 136 17.65 14.53 10.52
C ASN A 136 18.38 13.38 11.24
N MET A 137 18.39 12.19 10.66
CA MET A 137 19.05 11.01 11.22
C MET A 137 20.54 11.25 11.50
N ILE A 138 21.21 12.06 10.66
CA ILE A 138 22.58 12.49 10.86
C ILE A 138 22.56 13.96 11.29
N GLY A 139 22.58 14.19 12.60
CA GLY A 139 22.62 15.50 13.23
C GLY A 139 23.95 15.77 13.94
N ALA A 140 23.98 16.81 14.77
CA ALA A 140 25.17 17.27 15.47
C ALA A 140 25.80 16.18 16.37
N GLU A 141 24.97 15.42 17.11
CA GLU A 141 25.46 14.37 18.00
C GLU A 141 26.10 13.21 17.23
N GLN A 142 25.52 12.83 16.09
CA GLN A 142 26.08 11.81 15.20
C GLN A 142 27.40 12.27 14.60
N ILE A 143 27.46 13.50 14.10
CA ILE A 143 28.69 14.08 13.53
C ILE A 143 29.81 14.18 14.60
N LYS A 144 29.46 14.46 15.85
CA LYS A 144 30.41 14.58 16.96
C LYS A 144 31.20 13.29 17.25
N VAL A 145 30.60 12.13 17.00
CA VAL A 145 31.27 10.81 17.25
C VAL A 145 32.01 10.27 16.03
N MET A 146 31.86 10.91 14.85
CA MET A 146 32.53 10.48 13.62
C MET A 146 34.03 10.81 13.63
N LYS A 147 34.78 10.16 12.76
CA LYS A 147 36.20 10.50 12.54
C LYS A 147 36.32 11.92 11.94
N PRO A 148 37.35 12.72 12.32
CA PRO A 148 37.61 14.01 11.65
C PRO A 148 37.87 13.86 10.15
N SER A 149 38.32 12.70 9.69
CA SER A 149 38.59 12.40 8.29
C SER A 149 37.34 11.95 7.50
N VAL A 150 36.17 11.83 8.14
CA VAL A 150 34.98 11.31 7.49
C VAL A 150 34.47 12.25 6.39
N ARG A 151 33.90 11.66 5.34
CA ARG A 151 33.17 12.34 4.29
C ARG A 151 31.76 11.82 4.23
N LEU A 152 30.77 12.72 4.21
CA LEU A 152 29.34 12.39 4.15
C LEU A 152 28.81 12.53 2.73
N ILE A 153 28.08 11.54 2.24
CA ILE A 153 27.51 11.52 0.89
C ILE A 153 26.00 11.32 0.99
N ASN A 154 25.24 12.22 0.37
CA ASN A 154 23.79 12.11 0.28
C ASN A 154 23.30 12.28 -1.16
N CYS A 155 23.01 11.15 -1.80
CA CYS A 155 22.33 11.04 -3.09
C CYS A 155 20.93 10.39 -2.94
N ALA A 156 20.37 10.38 -1.73
CA ALA A 156 19.07 9.76 -1.45
C ALA A 156 17.95 10.80 -1.40
N ARG A 157 17.80 11.51 -0.26
CA ARG A 157 16.78 12.56 -0.09
C ARG A 157 17.32 13.67 0.81
N GLY A 158 16.95 14.91 0.50
CA GLY A 158 17.26 16.07 1.35
C GLY A 158 16.58 15.97 2.72
N GLY A 159 17.27 16.44 3.76
CA GLY A 159 16.80 16.41 5.14
C GLY A 159 17.11 15.12 5.92
N ILE A 160 17.75 14.11 5.32
CA ILE A 160 18.28 12.94 6.06
C ILE A 160 19.50 13.37 6.88
N ILE A 161 20.38 14.16 6.30
CA ILE A 161 21.44 14.86 7.03
C ILE A 161 20.87 16.22 7.43
N ASN A 162 20.98 16.55 8.71
CA ASN A 162 20.58 17.88 9.19
C ASN A 162 21.53 18.94 8.62
N GLU A 163 20.99 19.85 7.81
CA GLU A 163 21.81 20.82 7.07
C GLU A 163 22.50 21.86 7.98
N ASP A 164 21.90 22.26 9.09
CA ASP A 164 22.51 23.19 10.02
C ASP A 164 23.70 22.53 10.73
N ALA A 165 23.52 21.32 11.23
CA ALA A 165 24.60 20.53 11.83
C ALA A 165 25.75 20.25 10.83
N LEU A 166 25.42 19.98 9.58
CA LEU A 166 26.40 19.74 8.52
C LEU A 166 27.18 21.04 8.20
N TYR A 167 26.47 22.16 8.10
CA TYR A 167 27.10 23.49 7.87
C TYR A 167 28.12 23.82 8.96
N GLU A 168 27.72 23.73 10.23
CA GLU A 168 28.59 23.95 11.36
C GLU A 168 29.81 23.03 11.38
N ALA A 169 29.60 21.73 11.04
CA ALA A 169 30.68 20.78 10.98
C ALA A 169 31.69 21.05 9.85
N LEU A 170 31.23 21.50 8.68
CA LEU A 170 32.09 21.91 7.57
C LEU A 170 32.85 23.20 7.87
N ALA A 171 32.17 24.21 8.43
CA ALA A 171 32.76 25.48 8.82
C ALA A 171 33.85 25.32 9.90
N ALA A 172 33.58 24.47 10.90
CA ALA A 172 34.53 24.14 11.95
C ALA A 172 35.61 23.11 11.53
N ARG A 173 35.56 22.61 10.29
CA ARG A 173 36.42 21.50 9.80
C ARG A 173 36.40 20.28 10.71
N ARG A 174 35.23 20.01 11.33
CA ARG A 174 35.02 18.84 12.21
C ARG A 174 35.01 17.55 11.41
N ILE A 175 34.62 17.62 10.13
CA ILE A 175 34.65 16.54 9.14
C ILE A 175 35.47 16.96 7.91
N ALA A 176 35.99 15.99 7.18
CA ALA A 176 36.83 16.29 6.03
C ALA A 176 36.04 16.86 4.84
N GLY A 177 34.74 16.55 4.73
CA GLY A 177 33.91 17.12 3.67
C GLY A 177 32.54 16.45 3.54
N ALA A 178 31.74 16.96 2.59
CA ALA A 178 30.45 16.40 2.24
C ALA A 178 30.20 16.47 0.71
N ALA A 179 29.31 15.59 0.22
CA ALA A 179 28.73 15.67 -1.11
C ALA A 179 27.21 15.55 -1.03
N LEU A 180 26.52 16.54 -1.57
CA LEU A 180 25.07 16.64 -1.53
C LEU A 180 24.54 16.74 -2.97
N ASP A 181 23.76 15.73 -3.37
CA ASP A 181 23.03 15.76 -4.65
C ASP A 181 21.56 16.18 -4.45
N VAL A 182 21.10 16.20 -3.19
CA VAL A 182 19.68 16.40 -2.83
C VAL A 182 19.54 17.37 -1.66
N PHE A 183 18.42 18.13 -1.66
CA PHE A 183 18.15 19.18 -0.68
C PHE A 183 16.71 19.05 -0.13
N PRO A 184 16.42 19.57 1.09
CA PRO A 184 15.07 19.55 1.68
C PRO A 184 14.01 20.24 0.81
N LYS A 185 14.41 21.34 0.13
CA LYS A 185 13.66 22.05 -0.91
C LYS A 185 14.51 22.13 -2.17
N GLU A 186 13.94 21.78 -3.30
CA GLU A 186 14.61 21.76 -4.59
C GLU A 186 13.84 22.62 -5.61
N PRO A 187 14.47 23.58 -6.30
CA PRO A 187 15.86 24.03 -6.13
C PRO A 187 16.10 24.66 -4.75
N PRO A 188 17.34 24.51 -4.18
CA PRO A 188 17.65 25.10 -2.88
C PRO A 188 17.68 26.63 -2.93
N GLU A 189 16.95 27.27 -2.02
CA GLU A 189 17.00 28.73 -1.85
C GLU A 189 18.30 29.15 -1.15
N ASP A 190 18.74 28.36 -0.18
CA ASP A 190 19.97 28.55 0.56
C ASP A 190 21.16 27.89 -0.15
N LYS A 191 22.11 28.70 -0.58
CA LYS A 191 23.33 28.26 -1.30
C LYS A 191 24.53 28.15 -0.38
N ARG A 192 24.36 28.10 0.94
CA ARG A 192 25.45 28.14 1.93
C ARG A 192 26.51 27.05 1.75
N PHE A 193 26.17 25.91 1.19
CA PHE A 193 27.14 24.84 0.92
C PHE A 193 28.07 25.10 -0.27
N THR A 194 27.71 26.02 -1.15
CA THR A 194 28.54 26.35 -2.35
C THR A 194 29.82 27.10 -2.03
N ILE A 195 29.93 27.66 -0.81
CA ILE A 195 31.13 28.42 -0.36
C ILE A 195 32.25 27.50 0.13
N PHE A 196 31.98 26.23 0.42
CA PHE A 196 32.95 25.30 0.97
C PHE A 196 33.73 24.58 -0.12
N GLU A 197 35.06 24.69 -0.14
CA GLU A 197 35.91 23.89 -1.07
C GLU A 197 35.83 22.38 -0.81
N ASN A 198 35.52 21.98 0.43
CA ASN A 198 35.37 20.58 0.84
C ASN A 198 33.91 20.08 0.80
N CYS A 199 33.02 20.82 0.14
CA CYS A 199 31.67 20.38 -0.14
C CYS A 199 31.40 20.35 -1.65
N ILE A 200 30.95 19.21 -2.18
CA ILE A 200 30.50 19.09 -3.55
C ILE A 200 28.96 19.12 -3.52
N VAL A 201 28.38 19.97 -4.36
CA VAL A 201 26.93 20.07 -4.53
C VAL A 201 26.56 19.84 -5.99
N THR A 202 25.54 19.02 -6.25
CA THR A 202 25.01 18.72 -7.58
C THR A 202 23.49 18.88 -7.59
N PRO A 203 22.86 19.27 -8.72
CA PRO A 203 21.45 19.60 -8.79
C PRO A 203 20.57 18.36 -9.03
N HIS A 204 20.60 17.38 -8.11
CA HIS A 204 19.81 16.15 -8.12
C HIS A 204 20.03 15.32 -9.41
N LEU A 205 21.27 14.95 -9.66
CA LEU A 205 21.71 14.25 -10.88
C LEU A 205 21.71 12.73 -10.73
N GLY A 206 21.40 12.17 -9.57
CA GLY A 206 21.50 10.74 -9.30
C GLY A 206 20.75 9.84 -10.32
N ALA A 207 19.65 10.32 -10.90
CA ALA A 207 18.90 9.61 -11.94
C ALA A 207 19.07 10.23 -13.35
N SER A 208 19.92 11.24 -13.52
CA SER A 208 20.02 12.03 -14.75
C SER A 208 21.02 11.42 -15.74
N THR A 209 20.73 10.21 -16.23
CA THR A 209 21.44 9.55 -17.33
C THR A 209 20.48 9.20 -18.45
N GLU A 210 20.96 9.07 -19.69
CA GLU A 210 20.14 8.71 -20.84
C GLU A 210 19.47 7.34 -20.62
N GLU A 211 20.22 6.38 -20.10
CA GLU A 211 19.75 5.01 -19.82
C GLU A 211 18.64 5.01 -18.77
N ALA A 212 18.83 5.71 -17.64
CA ALA A 212 17.82 5.77 -16.59
C ALA A 212 16.52 6.44 -17.07
N GLN A 213 16.60 7.49 -17.88
CA GLN A 213 15.42 8.15 -18.45
C GLN A 213 14.63 7.21 -19.34
N VAL A 214 15.30 6.42 -20.19
CA VAL A 214 14.64 5.43 -21.03
C VAL A 214 14.05 4.29 -20.21
N GLU A 215 14.82 3.70 -19.29
CA GLU A 215 14.38 2.58 -18.45
C GLU A 215 13.17 2.96 -17.58
N VAL A 216 13.20 4.13 -16.93
CA VAL A 216 12.08 4.64 -16.11
C VAL A 216 10.83 4.86 -16.98
N ALA A 217 10.98 5.43 -18.20
CA ALA A 217 9.84 5.66 -19.09
C ALA A 217 9.23 4.34 -19.59
N VAL A 218 10.05 3.37 -19.96
CA VAL A 218 9.60 2.04 -20.41
C VAL A 218 8.92 1.29 -19.25
N GLU A 219 9.52 1.27 -18.05
CA GLU A 219 8.92 0.65 -16.87
C GLU A 219 7.59 1.32 -16.54
N ALA A 220 7.51 2.66 -16.54
CA ALA A 220 6.29 3.40 -16.28
C ALA A 220 5.18 3.05 -17.27
N ALA A 221 5.50 3.00 -18.56
CA ALA A 221 4.54 2.62 -19.59
C ALA A 221 4.05 1.17 -19.38
N GLN A 222 4.95 0.25 -19.08
CA GLN A 222 4.62 -1.15 -18.89
C GLN A 222 3.70 -1.37 -17.69
N ILE A 223 4.02 -0.79 -16.51
CA ILE A 223 3.17 -0.95 -15.30
C ILE A 223 1.79 -0.31 -15.50
N LEU A 224 1.72 0.80 -16.24
CA LEU A 224 0.45 1.45 -16.57
C LEU A 224 -0.40 0.58 -17.50
N VAL A 225 0.19 0.03 -18.55
CA VAL A 225 -0.48 -0.89 -19.50
C VAL A 225 -0.98 -2.15 -18.77
N ASP A 226 -0.14 -2.73 -17.90
CA ASP A 226 -0.51 -3.91 -17.12
C ASP A 226 -1.73 -3.61 -16.23
N ALA A 227 -1.71 -2.47 -15.53
CA ALA A 227 -2.82 -2.05 -14.67
C ALA A 227 -4.12 -1.79 -15.45
N ILE A 228 -4.06 -1.11 -16.62
CA ILE A 228 -5.22 -0.83 -17.47
C ILE A 228 -5.83 -2.12 -18.04
N LYS A 229 -5.00 -3.11 -18.36
CA LYS A 229 -5.46 -4.43 -18.86
C LYS A 229 -5.99 -5.35 -17.76
N GLY A 230 -6.04 -4.90 -16.50
CA GLY A 230 -6.48 -5.72 -15.36
C GLY A 230 -5.43 -6.73 -14.90
N GLY A 231 -4.18 -6.57 -15.32
CA GLY A 231 -3.04 -7.36 -14.85
C GLY A 231 -2.54 -6.93 -13.47
N PRO A 232 -1.42 -7.49 -13.00
CA PRO A 232 -0.88 -7.18 -11.67
C PRO A 232 -0.49 -5.71 -11.54
N VAL A 233 -0.98 -5.07 -10.49
CA VAL A 233 -0.61 -3.70 -10.12
C VAL A 233 0.69 -3.76 -9.33
N ARG A 234 1.77 -3.36 -9.98
CA ARG A 234 3.12 -3.34 -9.39
C ARG A 234 3.48 -1.94 -8.87
N ASN A 235 4.23 -1.91 -7.77
CA ASN A 235 4.77 -0.66 -7.21
C ASN A 235 3.69 0.39 -6.86
N ALA A 236 2.48 -0.05 -6.48
CA ALA A 236 1.43 0.85 -6.02
C ALA A 236 1.80 1.45 -4.65
N LEU A 237 1.60 2.75 -4.50
CA LEU A 237 1.82 3.47 -3.24
C LEU A 237 0.56 3.54 -2.37
N ASN A 238 -0.61 3.34 -2.98
CA ASN A 238 -1.90 3.58 -2.35
C ASN A 238 -2.98 2.53 -2.67
N ALA A 239 -2.56 1.33 -3.01
CA ALA A 239 -3.47 0.21 -3.25
C ALA A 239 -2.90 -1.08 -2.65
N PRO A 240 -3.75 -2.10 -2.40
CA PRO A 240 -3.30 -3.41 -1.92
C PRO A 240 -2.24 -4.03 -2.83
N SER A 241 -1.20 -4.63 -2.24
CA SER A 241 -0.12 -5.30 -2.97
C SER A 241 -0.59 -6.46 -3.85
N THR A 242 -1.77 -7.02 -3.54
CA THR A 242 -2.40 -8.12 -4.27
C THR A 242 -3.32 -7.65 -5.41
N MET A 243 -3.48 -6.35 -5.61
CA MET A 243 -4.36 -5.82 -6.66
C MET A 243 -3.91 -6.29 -8.05
N GLY A 244 -4.80 -6.96 -8.78
CA GLY A 244 -4.52 -7.56 -10.09
C GLY A 244 -3.66 -8.84 -10.07
N ALA A 245 -3.16 -9.26 -8.89
CA ALA A 245 -2.34 -10.47 -8.72
C ALA A 245 -2.90 -11.45 -7.68
N ALA A 246 -4.11 -11.19 -7.16
CA ALA A 246 -4.74 -12.07 -6.20
C ALA A 246 -5.09 -13.43 -6.85
N PRO A 247 -4.98 -14.54 -6.11
CA PRO A 247 -5.46 -15.84 -6.57
C PRO A 247 -6.93 -15.77 -7.03
N ALA A 248 -7.31 -16.50 -8.07
CA ALA A 248 -8.66 -16.45 -8.62
C ALA A 248 -9.76 -16.65 -7.57
N ILE A 249 -9.55 -17.53 -6.60
CA ILE A 249 -10.51 -17.77 -5.52
C ILE A 249 -10.66 -16.54 -4.62
N VAL A 250 -9.58 -15.79 -4.33
CA VAL A 250 -9.64 -14.54 -3.53
C VAL A 250 -10.44 -13.48 -4.27
N THR A 251 -10.27 -13.38 -5.60
CA THR A 251 -11.06 -12.48 -6.45
C THR A 251 -12.56 -12.82 -6.40
N GLN A 252 -12.91 -14.11 -6.42
CA GLN A 252 -14.30 -14.53 -6.27
C GLN A 252 -14.87 -14.19 -4.88
N TYR A 253 -14.08 -14.38 -3.82
CA TYR A 253 -14.49 -13.97 -2.48
C TYR A 253 -14.60 -12.44 -2.34
N ALA A 254 -13.76 -11.65 -3.02
CA ALA A 254 -13.88 -10.19 -3.03
C ALA A 254 -15.20 -9.74 -3.68
N GLU A 255 -15.59 -10.38 -4.79
CA GLU A 255 -16.88 -10.10 -5.43
C GLU A 255 -18.06 -10.57 -4.57
N LEU A 256 -18.00 -11.74 -3.96
CA LEU A 256 -19.01 -12.22 -3.02
C LEU A 256 -19.17 -11.25 -1.84
N ALA A 257 -18.05 -10.80 -1.26
CA ALA A 257 -18.04 -9.87 -0.15
C ALA A 257 -18.64 -8.50 -0.55
N ARG A 258 -18.35 -8.02 -1.77
CA ARG A 258 -18.95 -6.79 -2.31
C ARG A 258 -20.47 -6.90 -2.38
N ARG A 259 -20.99 -8.02 -2.87
CA ARG A 259 -22.43 -8.28 -2.94
C ARG A 259 -23.07 -8.44 -1.56
N ILE A 260 -22.40 -9.10 -0.62
CA ILE A 260 -22.82 -9.17 0.79
C ILE A 260 -22.85 -7.77 1.41
N GLY A 261 -21.85 -6.93 1.15
CA GLY A 261 -21.82 -5.55 1.59
C GLY A 261 -23.02 -4.74 1.06
N ALA A 262 -23.31 -4.85 -0.25
CA ALA A 262 -24.45 -4.20 -0.88
C ALA A 262 -25.80 -4.69 -0.31
N MET A 263 -25.93 -5.98 0.02
CA MET A 263 -27.10 -6.52 0.70
C MET A 263 -27.23 -5.94 2.10
N LEU A 264 -26.16 -5.98 2.92
CA LEU A 264 -26.14 -5.44 4.27
C LEU A 264 -26.41 -3.93 4.32
N SER A 265 -25.92 -3.16 3.34
CA SER A 265 -26.27 -1.74 3.18
C SER A 265 -27.77 -1.48 3.02
N THR A 266 -28.53 -2.49 2.62
CA THR A 266 -29.98 -2.40 2.42
C THR A 266 -30.74 -2.97 3.63
N ILE A 267 -30.38 -4.17 4.11
CA ILE A 267 -31.10 -4.87 5.18
C ILE A 267 -30.72 -4.42 6.60
N ALA A 268 -29.63 -3.63 6.73
CA ALA A 268 -29.20 -3.06 8.02
C ALA A 268 -29.36 -1.52 8.01
N PRO A 269 -30.59 -1.00 8.06
CA PRO A 269 -30.83 0.44 8.08
C PRO A 269 -30.31 1.08 9.38
N GLY A 270 -29.96 2.38 9.28
CA GLY A 270 -29.46 3.17 10.41
C GLY A 270 -28.00 3.57 10.28
N GLN A 271 -27.46 4.17 11.34
CA GLN A 271 -26.06 4.59 11.37
C GLN A 271 -25.17 3.42 11.76
N ILE A 272 -24.16 3.10 10.94
CA ILE A 272 -23.22 2.02 11.21
C ILE A 272 -22.39 2.38 12.44
N GLN A 273 -22.41 1.49 13.45
CA GLN A 273 -21.65 1.61 14.70
C GLN A 273 -20.47 0.65 14.73
N LYS A 274 -20.65 -0.56 14.19
CA LYS A 274 -19.62 -1.60 14.20
C LYS A 274 -19.71 -2.50 12.97
N VAL A 275 -18.56 -2.86 12.43
CA VAL A 275 -18.43 -3.79 11.31
C VAL A 275 -17.46 -4.90 11.70
N GLN A 276 -17.89 -6.15 11.56
CA GLN A 276 -17.08 -7.32 11.84
C GLN A 276 -17.10 -8.26 10.65
N VAL A 277 -15.92 -8.74 10.24
CA VAL A 277 -15.81 -9.74 9.19
C VAL A 277 -15.06 -10.98 9.71
N ARG A 278 -15.46 -12.13 9.25
CA ARG A 278 -14.88 -13.40 9.63
C ARG A 278 -14.59 -14.25 8.40
N TYR A 279 -13.37 -14.73 8.33
CA TYR A 279 -12.89 -15.68 7.34
C TYR A 279 -12.75 -17.05 7.99
N ARG A 280 -13.29 -18.09 7.36
CA ARG A 280 -13.18 -19.48 7.83
C ARG A 280 -12.69 -20.40 6.72
N GLY A 281 -11.96 -21.46 7.12
CA GLY A 281 -11.39 -22.44 6.20
C GLY A 281 -10.22 -21.89 5.39
N SER A 282 -9.96 -22.45 4.22
CA SER A 282 -8.77 -22.15 3.42
C SER A 282 -8.63 -20.67 3.00
N ILE A 283 -9.72 -19.92 2.91
CA ILE A 283 -9.65 -18.48 2.61
C ILE A 283 -8.97 -17.68 3.75
N ALA A 284 -9.03 -18.16 5.00
CA ALA A 284 -8.43 -17.50 6.14
C ALA A 284 -6.89 -17.47 6.09
N GLU A 285 -6.29 -18.37 5.32
CA GLU A 285 -4.84 -18.49 5.13
C GLU A 285 -4.33 -17.67 3.93
N MET A 286 -5.24 -17.04 3.18
CA MET A 286 -4.93 -16.26 1.99
C MET A 286 -4.84 -14.76 2.29
N PRO A 287 -4.27 -13.96 1.36
CA PRO A 287 -4.25 -12.50 1.47
C PRO A 287 -5.66 -11.93 1.21
N VAL A 288 -6.44 -11.70 2.26
CA VAL A 288 -7.86 -11.32 2.20
C VAL A 288 -8.14 -9.81 2.17
N GLU A 289 -7.13 -8.97 2.08
CA GLU A 289 -7.29 -7.51 2.08
C GLU A 289 -8.26 -7.03 1.00
N SER A 290 -8.16 -7.57 -0.21
CA SER A 290 -9.09 -7.26 -1.30
C SER A 290 -10.53 -7.72 -1.03
N VAL A 291 -10.72 -8.76 -0.20
CA VAL A 291 -12.05 -9.24 0.20
C VAL A 291 -12.70 -8.26 1.18
N SER A 292 -11.96 -7.81 2.20
CA SER A 292 -12.44 -6.78 3.13
C SER A 292 -12.76 -5.47 2.42
N LEU A 293 -11.92 -5.04 1.48
CA LEU A 293 -12.18 -3.84 0.67
C LEU A 293 -13.41 -4.01 -0.24
N GLY A 294 -13.55 -5.16 -0.90
CA GLY A 294 -14.74 -5.48 -1.69
C GLY A 294 -16.01 -5.36 -0.85
N PHE A 295 -15.99 -5.91 0.36
CA PHE A 295 -17.09 -5.79 1.32
C PHE A 295 -17.41 -4.33 1.65
N LEU A 296 -16.40 -3.53 2.01
CA LEU A 296 -16.60 -2.09 2.31
C LEU A 296 -17.14 -1.31 1.12
N ILE A 297 -16.65 -1.58 -0.09
CA ILE A 297 -17.17 -0.97 -1.31
C ILE A 297 -18.68 -1.22 -1.41
N GLY A 298 -19.11 -2.48 -1.30
CA GLY A 298 -20.53 -2.82 -1.36
C GLY A 298 -21.36 -2.18 -0.25
N LEU A 299 -20.85 -2.19 0.98
CA LEU A 299 -21.55 -1.65 2.14
C LEU A 299 -21.72 -0.12 2.06
N LEU A 300 -20.69 0.59 1.59
CA LEU A 300 -20.62 2.04 1.71
C LEU A 300 -21.00 2.79 0.41
N GLN A 301 -21.01 2.16 -0.77
CA GLN A 301 -21.21 2.83 -2.05
C GLN A 301 -22.46 3.72 -2.07
N LYS A 302 -23.57 3.29 -1.44
CA LYS A 302 -24.81 4.09 -1.36
C LYS A 302 -24.68 5.41 -0.58
N HIS A 303 -23.64 5.53 0.25
CA HIS A 303 -23.40 6.67 1.12
C HIS A 303 -22.40 7.67 0.53
N PHE A 304 -21.89 7.41 -0.69
CA PHE A 304 -20.95 8.27 -1.39
C PHE A 304 -21.44 8.55 -2.81
N GLU A 305 -21.38 9.82 -3.23
CA GLU A 305 -21.69 10.23 -4.61
C GLU A 305 -20.63 9.79 -5.60
N MET A 306 -19.36 9.73 -5.13
CA MET A 306 -18.24 9.28 -5.94
C MET A 306 -18.10 7.74 -5.92
N PRO A 307 -17.61 7.15 -7.01
CA PRO A 307 -17.34 5.71 -7.02
C PRO A 307 -16.29 5.30 -5.98
N LEU A 308 -16.64 4.32 -5.15
CA LEU A 308 -15.67 3.66 -4.27
C LEU A 308 -14.91 2.58 -5.05
N ASN A 309 -13.62 2.47 -4.75
CA ASN A 309 -12.74 1.47 -5.34
C ASN A 309 -11.68 0.99 -4.34
N MET A 310 -10.81 0.07 -4.76
CA MET A 310 -9.77 -0.52 -3.89
C MET A 310 -8.76 0.50 -3.35
N VAL A 311 -8.68 1.70 -3.94
CA VAL A 311 -7.75 2.77 -3.55
C VAL A 311 -8.33 3.66 -2.45
N ASN A 312 -9.58 4.16 -2.63
CA ASN A 312 -10.15 5.19 -1.76
C ASN A 312 -10.98 4.66 -0.59
N THR A 313 -11.48 3.43 -0.67
CA THR A 313 -12.48 2.94 0.27
C THR A 313 -12.00 2.90 1.71
N SER A 314 -10.77 2.44 1.96
CA SER A 314 -10.21 2.35 3.32
C SER A 314 -10.08 3.73 3.99
N VAL A 315 -9.61 4.73 3.24
CA VAL A 315 -9.43 6.11 3.74
C VAL A 315 -10.78 6.74 4.02
N LEU A 316 -11.72 6.65 3.07
CA LEU A 316 -13.06 7.24 3.20
C LEU A 316 -13.89 6.57 4.31
N ALA A 317 -13.72 5.26 4.54
CA ALA A 317 -14.34 4.57 5.67
C ALA A 317 -13.80 5.10 7.00
N LYS A 318 -12.47 5.25 7.14
CA LYS A 318 -11.83 5.79 8.34
C LYS A 318 -12.27 7.23 8.63
N GLU A 319 -12.38 8.08 7.61
CA GLU A 319 -12.86 9.47 7.76
C GLU A 319 -14.29 9.55 8.31
N ARG A 320 -15.09 8.49 8.14
CA ARG A 320 -16.43 8.33 8.72
C ARG A 320 -16.45 7.57 10.04
N GLY A 321 -15.28 7.25 10.60
CA GLY A 321 -15.16 6.49 11.85
C GLY A 321 -15.51 5.01 11.72
N ILE A 322 -15.58 4.49 10.49
CA ILE A 322 -15.89 3.07 10.23
C ILE A 322 -14.59 2.28 10.17
N SER A 323 -14.45 1.30 11.05
CA SER A 323 -13.38 0.32 11.08
C SER A 323 -13.93 -1.09 10.97
N ILE A 324 -13.14 -2.01 10.41
CA ILE A 324 -13.49 -3.44 10.35
C ILE A 324 -12.70 -4.19 11.40
N ASP A 325 -13.41 -4.98 12.22
CA ASP A 325 -12.80 -6.01 13.06
C ASP A 325 -12.71 -7.31 12.28
N GLU A 326 -11.49 -7.73 11.94
CA GLU A 326 -11.24 -8.96 11.17
C GLU A 326 -10.91 -10.14 12.08
N THR A 327 -11.53 -11.28 11.82
CA THR A 327 -11.23 -12.56 12.49
C THR A 327 -10.95 -13.62 11.44
N LYS A 328 -9.82 -14.35 11.59
CA LYS A 328 -9.42 -15.46 10.73
C LYS A 328 -9.42 -16.76 11.53
N ASN A 329 -10.06 -17.80 10.99
CA ASN A 329 -10.06 -19.14 11.58
C ASN A 329 -9.95 -20.19 10.47
N ALA A 330 -8.87 -20.96 10.47
CA ALA A 330 -8.63 -22.02 9.48
C ALA A 330 -9.52 -23.27 9.67
N GLU A 331 -10.26 -23.38 10.82
CA GLU A 331 -11.15 -24.52 11.04
C GLU A 331 -12.27 -24.57 10.01
N VAL A 332 -12.43 -25.75 9.42
CA VAL A 332 -13.53 -26.07 8.50
C VAL A 332 -14.74 -26.54 9.31
N LYS A 333 -15.93 -25.98 9.01
CA LYS A 333 -17.22 -26.47 9.51
C LYS A 333 -18.03 -27.04 8.35
N ASP A 334 -19.25 -26.54 8.16
CA ASP A 334 -20.22 -27.07 7.17
C ASP A 334 -19.78 -26.86 5.71
N VAL A 335 -18.92 -25.87 5.45
CA VAL A 335 -18.36 -25.59 4.12
C VAL A 335 -16.84 -25.39 4.20
N ALA A 336 -16.13 -25.77 3.13
CA ALA A 336 -14.67 -25.73 3.07
C ALA A 336 -14.07 -24.34 3.32
N SER A 337 -14.79 -23.28 2.96
CA SER A 337 -14.43 -21.89 3.20
C SER A 337 -15.66 -21.00 3.22
N SER A 338 -15.66 -19.97 4.06
CA SER A 338 -16.72 -18.97 4.10
C SER A 338 -16.22 -17.58 4.48
N PHE A 339 -16.95 -16.58 4.00
CA PHE A 339 -16.86 -15.18 4.42
C PHE A 339 -18.16 -14.80 5.11
N SER A 340 -18.07 -14.25 6.32
CA SER A 340 -19.22 -13.76 7.09
C SER A 340 -18.99 -12.30 7.46
N ALA A 341 -20.02 -11.47 7.29
CA ALA A 341 -19.99 -10.08 7.67
C ALA A 341 -21.16 -9.75 8.61
N ARG A 342 -20.87 -9.04 9.69
CA ARG A 342 -21.84 -8.55 10.68
C ARG A 342 -21.75 -7.03 10.74
N VAL A 343 -22.89 -6.39 10.55
CA VAL A 343 -23.05 -4.93 10.67
C VAL A 343 -23.99 -4.64 11.82
N VAL A 344 -23.54 -3.81 12.74
CA VAL A 344 -24.30 -3.28 13.87
C VAL A 344 -24.60 -1.82 13.58
N THR A 345 -25.87 -1.46 13.55
CA THR A 345 -26.32 -0.07 13.44
C THR A 345 -27.01 0.36 14.74
N ASP A 346 -27.40 1.61 14.81
CA ASP A 346 -28.23 2.14 15.92
C ASP A 346 -29.65 1.55 15.97
N LYS A 347 -30.08 0.83 14.91
CA LYS A 347 -31.43 0.26 14.80
C LYS A 347 -31.44 -1.26 14.82
N VAL A 348 -30.51 -1.91 14.13
CA VAL A 348 -30.51 -3.36 13.94
C VAL A 348 -29.09 -3.93 13.90
N THR A 349 -29.01 -5.24 14.14
CA THR A 349 -27.79 -6.02 13.85
C THR A 349 -28.14 -7.05 12.78
N ARG A 350 -27.35 -7.10 11.70
CA ARG A 350 -27.52 -8.06 10.61
C ARG A 350 -26.23 -8.81 10.34
N THR A 351 -26.36 -10.08 10.03
CA THR A 351 -25.22 -10.94 9.68
C THR A 351 -25.53 -11.69 8.38
N VAL A 352 -24.60 -11.69 7.45
CA VAL A 352 -24.71 -12.45 6.20
C VAL A 352 -23.44 -13.28 6.00
N THR A 353 -23.60 -14.55 5.72
CA THR A 353 -22.51 -15.50 5.44
C THR A 353 -22.64 -16.01 4.01
N GLY A 354 -21.53 -16.09 3.31
CA GLY A 354 -21.47 -16.64 1.96
C GLY A 354 -20.25 -17.52 1.72
N SER A 355 -20.32 -18.30 0.65
CA SER A 355 -19.25 -19.20 0.20
C SER A 355 -19.15 -19.23 -1.31
N VAL A 356 -17.99 -19.65 -1.82
CA VAL A 356 -17.72 -19.86 -3.25
C VAL A 356 -17.64 -21.35 -3.52
N PHE A 357 -18.59 -21.87 -4.26
CA PHE A 357 -18.68 -23.29 -4.62
C PHE A 357 -18.03 -23.57 -5.99
N GLY A 358 -17.22 -24.61 -6.05
CA GLY A 358 -16.55 -25.00 -7.31
C GLY A 358 -15.64 -23.91 -7.88
N GLY A 359 -15.16 -23.02 -7.02
CA GLY A 359 -14.24 -21.94 -7.39
C GLY A 359 -14.85 -20.73 -8.10
N THR A 360 -16.14 -20.78 -8.51
CA THR A 360 -16.77 -19.72 -9.32
C THR A 360 -18.19 -19.35 -8.92
N ARG A 361 -18.93 -20.26 -8.26
CA ARG A 361 -20.35 -20.05 -7.94
C ARG A 361 -20.50 -19.37 -6.59
N LEU A 362 -20.85 -18.09 -6.60
CA LEU A 362 -21.13 -17.31 -5.41
C LEU A 362 -22.47 -17.72 -4.80
N ARG A 363 -22.52 -17.98 -3.49
CA ARG A 363 -23.74 -18.27 -2.75
C ARG A 363 -23.74 -17.55 -1.41
N ILE A 364 -24.87 -16.95 -1.04
CA ILE A 364 -25.20 -16.63 0.35
C ILE A 364 -25.79 -17.89 0.94
N ILE A 365 -25.30 -18.30 2.10
CA ILE A 365 -25.65 -19.58 2.76
C ILE A 365 -26.33 -19.35 4.11
N GLU A 366 -26.25 -18.15 4.66
CA GLU A 366 -26.88 -17.81 5.93
C GLU A 366 -27.16 -16.30 5.99
N ILE A 367 -28.34 -15.92 6.48
CA ILE A 367 -28.70 -14.55 6.86
C ILE A 367 -29.31 -14.58 8.25
N ASP A 368 -28.72 -13.86 9.22
CA ASP A 368 -29.17 -13.75 10.63
C ASP A 368 -29.43 -15.12 11.31
N GLY A 369 -28.64 -16.13 10.97
CA GLY A 369 -28.79 -17.49 11.49
C GLY A 369 -29.90 -18.33 10.81
N PHE A 370 -30.55 -17.80 9.76
CA PHE A 370 -31.39 -18.59 8.86
C PHE A 370 -30.50 -19.24 7.80
N ASN A 371 -30.45 -20.58 7.79
CA ASN A 371 -29.79 -21.31 6.74
C ASN A 371 -30.57 -21.16 5.44
N ILE A 372 -29.91 -20.64 4.40
CA ILE A 372 -30.56 -20.33 3.13
C ILE A 372 -29.52 -20.44 2.02
N GLU A 373 -29.96 -20.81 0.82
CA GLU A 373 -29.10 -20.78 -0.36
C GLU A 373 -29.69 -19.86 -1.42
N VAL A 374 -28.98 -18.76 -1.72
CA VAL A 374 -29.38 -17.82 -2.74
C VAL A 374 -28.16 -17.32 -3.55
N THR A 375 -28.37 -17.16 -4.87
CA THR A 375 -27.37 -16.53 -5.74
C THR A 375 -27.42 -15.01 -5.53
N PRO A 376 -26.35 -14.37 -5.06
CA PRO A 376 -26.34 -12.91 -4.83
C PRO A 376 -26.12 -12.16 -6.16
N GLN A 377 -27.12 -12.11 -7.03
CA GLN A 377 -27.03 -11.47 -8.35
C GLN A 377 -28.34 -10.83 -8.75
N GLY A 378 -28.27 -9.67 -9.42
CA GLY A 378 -29.43 -8.93 -9.88
C GLY A 378 -30.29 -8.38 -8.73
N SER A 379 -31.60 -8.47 -8.85
CA SER A 379 -32.54 -8.04 -7.81
C SER A 379 -32.91 -9.22 -6.91
N VAL A 380 -32.68 -9.07 -5.61
CA VAL A 380 -33.04 -10.05 -4.60
C VAL A 380 -33.98 -9.40 -3.57
N ILE A 381 -35.17 -9.96 -3.40
CA ILE A 381 -36.05 -9.58 -2.29
C ILE A 381 -35.72 -10.44 -1.07
N VAL A 382 -35.51 -9.80 0.07
CA VAL A 382 -35.38 -10.47 1.38
C VAL A 382 -36.62 -10.14 2.20
N ILE A 383 -37.31 -11.19 2.65
CA ILE A 383 -38.54 -11.08 3.46
C ILE A 383 -38.32 -11.83 4.77
N PHE A 384 -38.47 -11.13 5.89
CA PHE A 384 -38.56 -11.74 7.22
C PHE A 384 -40.03 -11.90 7.55
N ASN A 385 -40.46 -13.12 7.87
CA ASN A 385 -41.87 -13.46 8.03
C ASN A 385 -42.12 -14.46 9.16
N ASP A 386 -43.39 -14.56 9.59
CA ASP A 386 -43.83 -15.65 10.42
C ASP A 386 -43.84 -16.96 9.62
N ASP A 387 -43.46 -18.06 10.28
CA ASP A 387 -43.44 -19.38 9.62
C ASP A 387 -44.87 -19.97 9.59
N LYS A 388 -45.57 -19.72 8.50
CA LYS A 388 -46.96 -20.13 8.31
C LYS A 388 -47.14 -20.82 6.94
N PRO A 389 -48.05 -21.79 6.83
CA PRO A 389 -48.41 -22.37 5.52
C PRO A 389 -48.96 -21.31 4.56
N GLY A 390 -48.62 -21.39 3.27
CA GLY A 390 -49.13 -20.51 2.23
C GLY A 390 -48.23 -19.33 1.87
N VAL A 391 -47.20 -19.02 2.67
CA VAL A 391 -46.30 -17.87 2.46
C VAL A 391 -45.68 -17.88 1.05
N ILE A 392 -45.10 -19.01 0.64
CA ILE A 392 -44.44 -19.15 -0.67
C ILE A 392 -45.46 -18.94 -1.81
N GLY A 393 -46.66 -19.52 -1.66
CA GLY A 393 -47.72 -19.37 -2.67
C GLY A 393 -48.21 -17.94 -2.82
N SER A 394 -48.37 -17.22 -1.70
CA SER A 394 -48.75 -15.79 -1.70
C SER A 394 -47.69 -14.91 -2.36
N VAL A 395 -46.42 -15.08 -2.01
CA VAL A 395 -45.31 -14.35 -2.64
C VAL A 395 -45.24 -14.63 -4.13
N GLY A 396 -45.35 -15.91 -4.56
CA GLY A 396 -45.39 -16.32 -5.97
C GLY A 396 -46.57 -15.71 -6.74
N THR A 397 -47.75 -15.67 -6.11
CA THR A 397 -48.96 -15.08 -6.71
C THR A 397 -48.80 -13.58 -6.95
N VAL A 398 -48.27 -12.85 -5.98
CA VAL A 398 -48.00 -11.40 -6.14
C VAL A 398 -46.98 -11.18 -7.25
N CYS A 399 -45.82 -11.90 -7.24
CA CYS A 399 -44.83 -11.78 -8.31
C CYS A 399 -45.45 -12.04 -9.70
N GLY A 400 -46.26 -13.09 -9.85
CA GLY A 400 -46.95 -13.39 -11.11
C GLY A 400 -47.90 -12.29 -11.56
N ARG A 401 -48.65 -11.66 -10.64
CA ARG A 401 -49.56 -10.57 -10.95
C ARG A 401 -48.84 -9.34 -11.53
N TYR A 402 -47.63 -9.06 -11.07
CA TYR A 402 -46.79 -7.98 -11.58
C TYR A 402 -45.84 -8.42 -12.72
N ASN A 403 -46.06 -9.60 -13.26
CA ASN A 403 -45.25 -10.16 -14.34
C ASN A 403 -43.75 -10.19 -14.00
N ILE A 404 -43.42 -10.56 -12.76
CA ILE A 404 -42.07 -10.70 -12.26
C ILE A 404 -41.78 -12.21 -12.18
N ASN A 405 -40.72 -12.66 -12.87
CA ASN A 405 -40.30 -14.06 -12.82
C ASN A 405 -39.35 -14.29 -11.63
N ILE A 406 -39.60 -15.35 -10.89
CA ILE A 406 -38.77 -15.83 -9.80
C ILE A 406 -37.70 -16.74 -10.37
N CYS A 407 -36.43 -16.34 -10.37
CA CYS A 407 -35.31 -17.13 -10.84
C CYS A 407 -34.92 -18.24 -9.83
N THR A 408 -34.80 -17.86 -8.56
CA THR A 408 -34.58 -18.77 -7.44
C THR A 408 -35.25 -18.25 -6.18
N MET A 409 -35.64 -19.17 -5.31
CA MET A 409 -36.20 -18.86 -4.00
C MET A 409 -35.57 -19.77 -2.96
N GLY A 410 -34.98 -19.17 -1.95
CA GLY A 410 -34.50 -19.86 -0.76
C GLY A 410 -35.41 -19.57 0.42
N VAL A 411 -35.62 -20.57 1.28
CA VAL A 411 -36.40 -20.46 2.51
C VAL A 411 -35.56 -20.95 3.68
N GLY A 412 -35.31 -20.09 4.65
CA GLY A 412 -34.72 -20.43 5.92
C GLY A 412 -35.76 -20.40 7.04
N GLN A 413 -35.73 -21.37 7.95
CA GLN A 413 -36.68 -21.49 9.05
C GLN A 413 -35.97 -21.55 10.40
N LYS A 414 -36.59 -20.94 11.41
CA LYS A 414 -36.26 -21.11 12.83
C LYS A 414 -37.49 -21.59 13.58
N PRO A 415 -37.74 -22.90 13.58
CA PRO A 415 -38.99 -23.46 14.14
C PRO A 415 -39.23 -23.09 15.59
N ALA A 416 -38.17 -23.04 16.40
CA ALA A 416 -38.28 -22.65 17.83
C ALA A 416 -38.81 -21.22 18.06
N GLU A 417 -38.55 -20.32 17.05
CA GLU A 417 -39.00 -18.93 17.11
C GLU A 417 -40.28 -18.69 16.29
N GLN A 418 -40.78 -19.70 15.59
CA GLN A 418 -41.89 -19.61 14.63
C GLN A 418 -41.65 -18.51 13.58
N LYS A 419 -40.36 -18.33 13.16
CA LYS A 419 -39.93 -17.34 12.20
C LYS A 419 -39.30 -18.01 10.97
N ALA A 420 -39.53 -17.42 9.84
CA ALA A 420 -38.91 -17.82 8.58
C ALA A 420 -38.39 -16.60 7.83
N MET A 421 -37.59 -16.86 6.84
CA MET A 421 -37.06 -15.85 5.93
C MET A 421 -37.05 -16.41 4.50
N LEU A 422 -37.45 -15.58 3.56
CA LEU A 422 -37.33 -15.85 2.14
C LEU A 422 -36.31 -14.93 1.51
N ALA A 423 -35.45 -15.46 0.63
CA ALA A 423 -34.66 -14.67 -0.30
C ALA A 423 -35.03 -15.08 -1.72
N VAL A 424 -35.54 -14.15 -2.47
CA VAL A 424 -36.14 -14.39 -3.81
C VAL A 424 -35.37 -13.61 -4.85
N SER A 425 -34.64 -14.32 -5.72
CA SER A 425 -33.95 -13.72 -6.87
C SER A 425 -34.93 -13.54 -8.03
N LEU A 426 -34.94 -12.35 -8.61
CA LEU A 426 -35.87 -11.94 -9.64
C LEU A 426 -35.15 -11.70 -10.97
N ASP A 427 -35.87 -11.86 -12.09
CA ASP A 427 -35.39 -11.57 -13.44
C ASP A 427 -35.27 -10.08 -13.74
N LYS A 428 -36.03 -9.25 -13.01
CA LYS A 428 -36.02 -7.80 -13.10
C LYS A 428 -36.24 -7.14 -11.74
N GLU A 429 -35.99 -5.85 -11.67
CA GLU A 429 -36.30 -5.04 -10.48
C GLU A 429 -37.82 -4.96 -10.26
N PRO A 430 -38.33 -5.27 -9.06
CA PRO A 430 -39.75 -5.13 -8.75
C PRO A 430 -40.13 -3.65 -8.68
N ASP A 431 -41.33 -3.30 -9.17
CA ASP A 431 -41.87 -1.98 -8.98
C ASP A 431 -42.36 -1.73 -7.52
N GLU A 432 -42.53 -0.47 -7.15
CA GLU A 432 -42.94 -0.09 -5.79
C GLU A 432 -44.29 -0.72 -5.40
N LYS A 433 -45.22 -0.88 -6.36
CA LYS A 433 -46.53 -1.47 -6.08
C LYS A 433 -46.46 -2.94 -5.72
N ALA A 434 -45.58 -3.68 -6.40
CA ALA A 434 -45.33 -5.08 -6.08
C ALA A 434 -44.71 -5.25 -4.68
N VAL A 435 -43.74 -4.37 -4.35
CA VAL A 435 -43.09 -4.38 -3.01
C VAL A 435 -44.09 -3.99 -1.93
N ASP A 436 -44.92 -2.98 -2.16
CA ASP A 436 -45.98 -2.57 -1.22
C ASP A 436 -47.02 -3.65 -1.00
N GLU A 437 -47.44 -4.39 -2.05
CA GLU A 437 -48.38 -5.49 -1.91
C GLU A 437 -47.77 -6.65 -1.15
N LEU A 438 -46.51 -7.01 -1.43
CA LEU A 438 -45.78 -8.01 -0.66
C LEU A 438 -45.66 -7.63 0.82
N GLY A 439 -45.35 -6.36 1.10
CA GLY A 439 -45.24 -5.85 2.47
C GLY A 439 -46.53 -5.82 3.28
N LYS A 440 -47.69 -5.84 2.60
CA LYS A 440 -49.03 -5.87 3.25
C LYS A 440 -49.53 -7.27 3.56
N LEU A 441 -48.82 -8.31 3.20
CA LEU A 441 -49.20 -9.69 3.55
C LEU A 441 -49.08 -9.89 5.07
N ASP A 442 -50.08 -10.42 5.69
CA ASP A 442 -50.24 -10.53 7.17
C ASP A 442 -49.10 -11.23 7.90
N PHE A 443 -48.31 -12.02 7.20
CA PHE A 443 -47.18 -12.76 7.73
C PHE A 443 -45.85 -12.06 7.55
N VAL A 444 -45.76 -10.95 6.78
CA VAL A 444 -44.53 -10.24 6.49
C VAL A 444 -44.23 -9.27 7.63
N ASN A 445 -43.02 -9.41 8.23
CA ASN A 445 -42.54 -8.53 9.27
C ASN A 445 -41.65 -7.41 8.67
N GLU A 446 -40.75 -7.79 7.76
CA GLU A 446 -39.84 -6.86 7.09
C GLU A 446 -39.62 -7.31 5.64
N ILE A 447 -39.48 -6.36 4.73
CA ILE A 447 -39.19 -6.61 3.32
C ILE A 447 -38.11 -5.64 2.83
N TYR A 448 -37.14 -6.16 2.08
CA TYR A 448 -36.05 -5.37 1.51
C TYR A 448 -35.78 -5.80 0.07
N VAL A 449 -35.53 -4.82 -0.80
CA VAL A 449 -35.12 -5.05 -2.18
C VAL A 449 -33.63 -4.73 -2.34
N CYS A 450 -32.84 -5.74 -2.57
CA CYS A 450 -31.38 -5.64 -2.69
C CYS A 450 -30.96 -5.69 -4.17
N LYS A 451 -30.22 -4.68 -4.63
CA LYS A 451 -29.59 -4.66 -5.96
C LYS A 451 -28.14 -5.15 -5.83
N LEU A 452 -27.84 -6.31 -6.42
CA LEU A 452 -26.57 -7.03 -6.24
C LEU A 452 -25.84 -7.21 -7.60
N ASN A 453 -25.68 -6.11 -8.32
CA ASN A 453 -24.98 -6.09 -9.62
C ASN A 453 -23.47 -6.00 -9.48
#